data_12ad7dbbd781ff610143e9ff6bb16e64
#
_entry.id   12ad7dbbd781ff610143e9ff6bb16e64
#
_cell.length_a   1.000
_cell.length_b   1.000
_cell.length_c   1.000
_cell.angle_alpha   90.00
_cell.angle_beta   90.00
_cell.angle_gamma   90.00
#
_symmetry.space_group_name_H-M   'P 1'
#
loop_
_entity.id
_entity.type
_entity.pdbx_description
1 polymer ?
#
loop_
_entity_poly.entity_id
_entity_poly.type
_entity_poly.pdbx_seq_one_letter_code
_entity_poly.pdbx_strand_id
1 'polypeptide(L)'
;EIEWRVLHTTKDKTKGQVAAYVDSRAIQDRLDAVLGRENWQNHFRTVQGKDNASTTQVCELSVYYPDRNEWITKSNGAGNTDIEPVKGGLSNAFKRAASMWGIGRYLYDLKNIWIPLKDGKYIPDEQLSVLANQYNRFVKQLLSAGDPAAEKQQAAPKATRQKTEQPTQG
;
A
#
# COMPACT_ATOMS: atom_id res chain seq x y z
N GLU A 1 2.75 -6.63 -10.38
CA GLU A 1 3.93 -6.16 -11.11
C GLU A 1 4.43 -4.87 -10.46
N ILE A 2 5.77 -4.71 -10.35
CA ILE A 2 6.38 -3.52 -9.74
C ILE A 2 6.78 -2.56 -10.83
N GLU A 3 6.41 -1.30 -10.66
CA GLU A 3 6.77 -0.21 -11.52
C GLU A 3 7.74 0.76 -10.82
N TRP A 4 8.39 1.62 -11.60
CA TRP A 4 9.35 2.58 -11.11
C TRP A 4 9.01 3.98 -11.57
N ARG A 5 9.22 4.96 -10.69
CA ARG A 5 9.03 6.37 -11.04
C ARG A 5 10.15 7.24 -10.49
N VAL A 6 10.47 8.29 -11.22
CA VAL A 6 11.36 9.35 -10.75
C VAL A 6 10.63 10.21 -9.73
N LEU A 7 11.24 10.38 -8.53
CA LEU A 7 10.74 11.25 -7.47
C LEU A 7 11.35 12.66 -7.57
N HIS A 8 12.67 12.70 -7.67
CA HIS A 8 13.46 13.92 -7.70
C HIS A 8 14.55 13.80 -8.76
N THR A 9 14.98 14.93 -9.28
CA THR A 9 16.12 15.00 -10.21
C THR A 9 17.23 15.88 -9.64
N THR A 10 18.46 15.65 -10.06
CA THR A 10 19.56 16.59 -9.84
C THR A 10 19.29 17.92 -10.57
N LYS A 11 19.96 19.00 -10.17
CA LYS A 11 19.78 20.32 -10.79
C LYS A 11 20.08 20.32 -12.30
N ASP A 12 21.08 19.57 -12.71
CA ASP A 12 21.49 19.36 -14.11
C ASP A 12 20.63 18.32 -14.85
N LYS A 13 19.68 17.69 -14.14
CA LYS A 13 18.76 16.64 -14.65
C LYS A 13 19.47 15.40 -15.22
N THR A 14 20.74 15.19 -14.91
CA THR A 14 21.50 14.02 -15.39
C THR A 14 21.12 12.76 -14.63
N LYS A 15 20.68 12.89 -13.35
CA LYS A 15 20.29 11.77 -12.50
C LYS A 15 18.94 12.00 -11.85
N GLY A 16 18.21 10.90 -11.59
CA GLY A 16 16.97 10.90 -10.85
C GLY A 16 16.99 9.89 -9.71
N GLN A 17 16.39 10.28 -8.58
CA GLN A 17 16.06 9.37 -7.51
C GLN A 17 14.78 8.64 -7.88
N VAL A 18 14.82 7.31 -7.87
CA VAL A 18 13.69 6.47 -8.27
C VAL A 18 13.16 5.65 -7.11
N ALA A 19 11.84 5.45 -7.11
CA ALA A 19 11.12 4.62 -6.15
C ALA A 19 10.28 3.57 -6.87
N ALA A 20 10.20 2.39 -6.27
CA ALA A 20 9.28 1.35 -6.68
C ALA A 20 7.86 1.67 -6.22
N TYR A 21 6.87 1.27 -7.01
CA TYR A 21 5.47 1.32 -6.62
C TYR A 21 4.66 0.20 -7.28
N VAL A 22 3.47 -0.03 -6.75
CA VAL A 22 2.44 -0.87 -7.39
C VAL A 22 1.36 0.02 -7.97
N ASP A 23 0.83 -0.34 -9.14
CA ASP A 23 -0.30 0.37 -9.70
C ASP A 23 -1.63 -0.07 -9.05
N SER A 24 -2.71 0.65 -9.36
CA SER A 24 -4.02 0.35 -8.77
C SER A 24 -4.60 -0.97 -9.28
N ARG A 25 -4.28 -1.38 -10.52
CA ARG A 25 -4.77 -2.62 -11.12
C ARG A 25 -4.11 -3.83 -10.48
N ALA A 26 -2.79 -3.79 -10.29
CA ALA A 26 -2.07 -4.86 -9.58
C ALA A 26 -2.61 -5.07 -8.14
N ILE A 27 -3.05 -3.98 -7.48
CA ILE A 27 -3.71 -4.08 -6.18
C ILE A 27 -5.08 -4.76 -6.29
N GLN A 28 -5.90 -4.37 -7.28
CA GLN A 28 -7.22 -4.96 -7.53
C GLN A 28 -7.09 -6.45 -7.86
N ASP A 29 -6.20 -6.81 -8.77
CA ASP A 29 -5.93 -8.21 -9.13
C ASP A 29 -5.50 -9.04 -7.91
N ARG A 30 -4.71 -8.44 -7.02
CA ARG A 30 -4.29 -9.09 -5.76
C ARG A 30 -5.44 -9.28 -4.79
N LEU A 31 -6.30 -8.28 -4.63
CA LEU A 31 -7.51 -8.38 -3.80
C LEU A 31 -8.46 -9.45 -4.35
N ASP A 32 -8.70 -9.46 -5.65
CA ASP A 32 -9.52 -10.46 -6.33
C ASP A 32 -8.98 -11.88 -6.14
N ALA A 33 -7.67 -12.05 -6.30
CA ALA A 33 -7.02 -13.35 -6.20
C ALA A 33 -7.02 -13.93 -4.77
N VAL A 34 -6.92 -13.07 -3.75
CA VAL A 34 -6.78 -13.50 -2.34
C VAL A 34 -8.13 -13.57 -1.63
N LEU A 35 -9.01 -12.62 -1.89
CA LEU A 35 -10.27 -12.47 -1.17
C LEU A 35 -11.49 -12.93 -1.97
N GLY A 36 -11.39 -12.96 -3.31
CA GLY A 36 -12.56 -13.03 -4.19
C GLY A 36 -13.17 -11.64 -4.42
N ARG A 37 -13.74 -11.43 -5.60
CA ARG A 37 -14.27 -10.13 -6.04
C ARG A 37 -15.39 -9.60 -5.16
N GLU A 38 -16.15 -10.48 -4.56
CA GLU A 38 -17.31 -10.18 -3.71
C GLU A 38 -16.93 -9.83 -2.26
N ASN A 39 -15.69 -10.11 -1.85
CA ASN A 39 -15.26 -9.96 -0.45
C ASN A 39 -14.42 -8.70 -0.20
N TRP A 40 -14.37 -7.80 -1.15
CA TRP A 40 -13.80 -6.47 -0.96
C TRP A 40 -14.57 -5.43 -1.75
N GLN A 41 -14.54 -4.21 -1.27
CA GLN A 41 -15.15 -3.05 -1.93
C GLN A 41 -14.41 -1.78 -1.54
N ASN A 42 -14.55 -0.74 -2.37
CA ASN A 42 -14.01 0.57 -2.03
C ASN A 42 -15.05 1.68 -2.27
N HIS A 43 -15.00 2.69 -1.43
CA HIS A 43 -15.78 3.91 -1.56
C HIS A 43 -14.83 5.11 -1.57
N PHE A 44 -15.14 6.08 -2.42
CA PHE A 44 -14.38 7.33 -2.47
C PHE A 44 -15.22 8.50 -1.99
N ARG A 45 -14.59 9.40 -1.25
CA ARG A 45 -15.16 10.70 -0.90
C ARG A 45 -14.12 11.80 -1.04
N THR A 46 -14.60 12.97 -1.37
CA THR A 46 -13.77 14.19 -1.48
C THR A 46 -13.87 15.00 -0.19
N VAL A 47 -12.73 15.41 0.33
CA VAL A 47 -12.65 16.32 1.50
C VAL A 47 -12.06 17.64 1.04
N GLN A 48 -12.74 18.73 1.34
CA GLN A 48 -12.26 20.09 1.09
C GLN A 48 -11.27 20.50 2.17
N GLY A 49 -10.17 21.13 1.74
CA GLY A 49 -9.24 21.77 2.67
C GLY A 49 -9.85 23.03 3.30
N LYS A 50 -9.22 23.52 4.36
CA LYS A 50 -9.66 24.75 5.07
C LYS A 50 -9.63 26.00 4.18
N ASP A 51 -8.80 26.01 3.16
CA ASP A 51 -8.64 27.07 2.17
C ASP A 51 -9.68 27.04 1.06
N ASN A 52 -10.60 26.04 1.05
CA ASN A 52 -11.54 25.74 -0.03
C ASN A 52 -10.92 25.56 -1.43
N ALA A 53 -9.60 25.68 -1.54
CA ALA A 53 -8.87 25.54 -2.81
C ALA A 53 -8.27 24.14 -2.97
N SER A 54 -7.86 23.52 -1.87
CA SER A 54 -7.30 22.18 -1.88
C SER A 54 -8.38 21.11 -1.69
N THR A 55 -8.26 20.01 -2.44
CA THR A 55 -9.13 18.85 -2.31
C THR A 55 -8.31 17.58 -2.07
N THR A 56 -8.81 16.74 -1.18
CA THR A 56 -8.21 15.44 -0.87
C THR A 56 -9.22 14.36 -1.21
N GLN A 57 -8.79 13.40 -2.02
CA GLN A 57 -9.54 12.18 -2.27
C GLN A 57 -9.27 11.20 -1.14
N VAL A 58 -10.30 10.68 -0.51
CA VAL A 58 -10.21 9.64 0.53
C VAL A 58 -10.81 8.36 -0.02
N CYS A 59 -10.05 7.27 0.06
CA CYS A 59 -10.53 5.93 -0.24
C CYS A 59 -10.79 5.17 1.06
N GLU A 60 -11.96 4.59 1.17
CA GLU A 60 -12.39 3.66 2.21
C GLU A 60 -12.39 2.27 1.59
N LEU A 61 -11.37 1.45 1.91
CA LEU A 61 -11.23 0.09 1.41
C LEU A 61 -11.72 -0.89 2.46
N SER A 62 -12.73 -1.65 2.13
CA SER A 62 -13.40 -2.60 3.02
C SER A 62 -13.13 -4.03 2.59
N VAL A 63 -12.92 -4.91 3.55
CA VAL A 63 -12.73 -6.35 3.37
C VAL A 63 -13.76 -7.08 4.24
N TYR A 64 -14.42 -8.08 3.67
CA TYR A 64 -15.36 -8.93 4.35
C TYR A 64 -14.65 -10.10 5.04
N TYR A 65 -15.02 -10.35 6.29
CA TYR A 65 -14.55 -11.47 7.09
C TYR A 65 -15.70 -12.47 7.31
N PRO A 66 -15.77 -13.56 6.53
CA PRO A 66 -16.88 -14.52 6.60
C PRO A 66 -17.06 -15.14 8.00
N ASP A 67 -15.96 -15.47 8.67
CA ASP A 67 -16.00 -16.09 10.01
C ASP A 67 -16.65 -15.21 11.09
N ARG A 68 -16.70 -13.88 10.86
CA ARG A 68 -17.29 -12.90 11.76
C ARG A 68 -18.56 -12.29 11.21
N ASN A 69 -18.89 -12.58 9.94
CA ASN A 69 -19.96 -11.91 9.20
C ASN A 69 -19.83 -10.38 9.26
N GLU A 70 -18.62 -9.86 9.03
CA GLU A 70 -18.27 -8.46 9.31
C GLU A 70 -17.48 -7.85 8.17
N TRP A 71 -17.80 -6.61 7.82
CA TRP A 71 -16.98 -5.76 6.97
C TRP A 71 -16.06 -4.87 7.81
N ILE A 72 -14.76 -4.96 7.60
CA ILE A 72 -13.80 -4.06 8.23
C ILE A 72 -13.31 -3.06 7.17
N THR A 73 -13.32 -1.78 7.53
CA THR A 73 -12.93 -0.69 6.63
C THR A 73 -11.66 -0.01 7.14
N LYS A 74 -10.71 0.21 6.25
CA LYS A 74 -9.54 1.07 6.48
C LYS A 74 -9.52 2.17 5.44
N SER A 75 -9.22 3.40 5.85
CA SER A 75 -9.28 4.56 4.96
C SER A 75 -7.96 5.32 4.95
N ASN A 76 -7.64 5.88 3.80
CA ASN A 76 -6.51 6.80 3.65
C ASN A 76 -6.79 7.78 2.50
N GLY A 77 -6.10 8.91 2.49
CA GLY A 77 -6.32 9.98 1.54
C GLY A 77 -5.07 10.43 0.79
N ALA A 78 -5.30 11.06 -0.34
CA ALA A 78 -4.28 11.72 -1.13
C ALA A 78 -4.83 13.01 -1.74
N GLY A 79 -4.01 14.05 -1.77
CA GLY A 79 -4.31 15.26 -2.53
C GLY A 79 -4.40 14.98 -4.03
N ASN A 80 -5.05 15.88 -4.75
CA ASN A 80 -5.06 15.85 -6.20
C ASN A 80 -3.65 16.02 -6.75
N THR A 81 -3.38 15.44 -7.92
CA THR A 81 -2.09 15.57 -8.62
C THR A 81 -2.12 16.69 -9.64
N ASP A 82 -0.95 17.17 -10.08
CA ASP A 82 -0.86 18.24 -11.07
C ASP A 82 -1.38 17.82 -12.45
N ILE A 83 -1.24 16.53 -12.78
CA ILE A 83 -1.72 15.95 -14.04
C ILE A 83 -2.91 15.04 -13.74
N GLU A 84 -4.04 15.24 -14.43
CA GLU A 84 -5.30 14.55 -14.17
C GLU A 84 -5.67 14.55 -12.67
N PRO A 85 -5.94 15.71 -12.07
CA PRO A 85 -5.98 15.89 -10.62
C PRO A 85 -6.85 14.89 -9.87
N VAL A 86 -8.09 14.71 -10.33
CA VAL A 86 -9.05 13.82 -9.67
C VAL A 86 -8.65 12.34 -9.82
N LYS A 87 -8.31 11.91 -11.04
CA LYS A 87 -7.92 10.53 -11.33
C LYS A 87 -6.64 10.14 -10.57
N GLY A 88 -5.66 11.04 -10.55
CA GLY A 88 -4.42 10.84 -9.80
C GLY A 88 -4.67 10.79 -8.29
N GLY A 89 -5.52 11.67 -7.77
CA GLY A 89 -5.94 11.68 -6.37
C GLY A 89 -6.64 10.39 -5.96
N LEU A 90 -7.61 9.92 -6.74
CA LEU A 90 -8.33 8.66 -6.48
C LEU A 90 -7.39 7.45 -6.49
N SER A 91 -6.53 7.33 -7.52
CA SER A 91 -5.57 6.23 -7.62
C SER A 91 -4.57 6.22 -6.45
N ASN A 92 -4.08 7.40 -6.05
CA ASN A 92 -3.18 7.51 -4.92
C ASN A 92 -3.88 7.21 -3.58
N ALA A 93 -5.13 7.67 -3.39
CA ALA A 93 -5.92 7.37 -2.19
C ALA A 93 -6.16 5.85 -2.06
N PHE A 94 -6.50 5.17 -3.17
CA PHE A 94 -6.69 3.72 -3.19
C PHE A 94 -5.39 2.97 -2.83
N LYS A 95 -4.27 3.31 -3.44
CA LYS A 95 -2.96 2.69 -3.11
C LYS A 95 -2.60 2.89 -1.64
N ARG A 96 -2.88 4.06 -1.08
CA ARG A 96 -2.65 4.35 0.34
C ARG A 96 -3.59 3.58 1.26
N ALA A 97 -4.87 3.44 0.90
CA ALA A 97 -5.81 2.61 1.65
C ALA A 97 -5.39 1.13 1.62
N ALA A 98 -4.96 0.62 0.46
CA ALA A 98 -4.43 -0.73 0.31
C ALA A 98 -3.19 -0.99 1.18
N SER A 99 -2.31 0.00 1.33
CA SER A 99 -1.15 -0.12 2.22
C SER A 99 -1.53 -0.27 3.70
N MET A 100 -2.69 0.22 4.13
CA MET A 100 -3.22 -0.04 5.48
C MET A 100 -3.59 -1.51 5.69
N TRP A 101 -3.87 -2.24 4.61
CA TRP A 101 -4.07 -3.68 4.58
C TRP A 101 -2.78 -4.49 4.36
N GLY A 102 -1.64 -3.82 4.25
CA GLY A 102 -0.33 -4.45 4.02
C GLY A 102 0.06 -4.56 2.55
N ILE A 103 -0.85 -4.29 1.61
CA ILE A 103 -0.58 -4.42 0.16
C ILE A 103 0.41 -3.32 -0.27
N GLY A 104 1.57 -3.73 -0.80
CA GLY A 104 2.62 -2.81 -1.24
C GLY A 104 3.31 -2.03 -0.12
N ARG A 105 2.94 -2.24 1.16
CA ARG A 105 3.51 -1.48 2.28
C ARG A 105 5.02 -1.72 2.46
N TYR A 106 5.50 -2.92 2.20
CA TYR A 106 6.92 -3.27 2.26
C TYR A 106 7.80 -2.44 1.31
N LEU A 107 7.23 -1.86 0.25
CA LEU A 107 7.97 -1.03 -0.68
C LEU A 107 8.46 0.30 -0.07
N TYR A 108 7.86 0.75 1.03
CA TYR A 108 8.34 1.93 1.76
C TYR A 108 9.71 1.69 2.42
N ASP A 109 10.06 0.43 2.68
CA ASP A 109 11.35 0.03 3.25
C ASP A 109 12.43 -0.18 2.17
N LEU A 110 12.04 -0.24 0.89
CA LEU A 110 12.98 -0.33 -0.22
C LEU A 110 13.66 1.02 -0.44
N LYS A 111 14.98 1.04 -0.29
CA LYS A 111 15.77 2.26 -0.46
C LYS A 111 15.67 2.79 -1.89
N ASN A 112 15.34 4.07 -2.01
CA ASN A 112 15.41 4.77 -3.28
C ASN A 112 16.88 4.89 -3.73
N ILE A 113 17.12 4.76 -5.02
CA ILE A 113 18.45 4.92 -5.61
C ILE A 113 18.49 6.02 -6.66
N TRP A 114 19.66 6.58 -6.85
CA TRP A 114 19.94 7.54 -7.90
C TRP A 114 20.47 6.80 -9.13
N ILE A 115 19.84 7.03 -10.27
CA ILE A 115 20.22 6.46 -11.58
C ILE A 115 20.40 7.57 -12.61
N PRO A 116 21.20 7.36 -13.67
CA PRO A 116 21.18 8.24 -14.83
C PRO A 116 19.80 8.31 -15.45
N LEU A 117 19.42 9.46 -15.98
CA LEU A 117 18.15 9.66 -16.69
C LEU A 117 18.40 9.88 -18.17
N LYS A 118 17.47 9.40 -18.98
CA LYS A 118 17.35 9.76 -20.39
C LYS A 118 16.54 11.05 -20.52
N ASP A 119 17.04 12.02 -21.27
CA ASP A 119 16.41 13.31 -21.54
C ASP A 119 16.02 14.06 -20.24
N GLY A 120 16.75 13.85 -19.15
CA GLY A 120 16.52 14.49 -17.86
C GLY A 120 15.21 14.10 -17.18
N LYS A 121 14.51 13.08 -17.65
CA LYS A 121 13.15 12.75 -17.20
C LYS A 121 12.85 11.24 -17.13
N TYR A 122 13.32 10.48 -18.10
CA TYR A 122 12.92 9.08 -18.28
C TYR A 122 13.95 8.13 -17.69
N ILE A 123 13.48 7.00 -17.16
CA ILE A 123 14.32 5.88 -16.74
C ILE A 123 14.76 5.14 -17.99
N PRO A 124 16.08 5.04 -18.30
CA PRO A 124 16.55 4.30 -19.44
C PRO A 124 16.32 2.79 -19.27
N ASP A 125 16.07 2.07 -20.38
CA ASP A 125 15.78 0.63 -20.34
C ASP A 125 16.93 -0.19 -19.71
N GLU A 126 18.18 0.23 -19.93
CA GLU A 126 19.36 -0.42 -19.32
C GLU A 126 19.38 -0.32 -17.79
N GLN A 127 18.69 0.66 -17.21
CA GLN A 127 18.57 0.79 -15.76
C GLN A 127 17.47 -0.12 -15.15
N LEU A 128 16.53 -0.60 -15.95
CA LEU A 128 15.45 -1.47 -15.46
C LEU A 128 15.97 -2.77 -14.85
N SER A 129 17.04 -3.35 -15.45
CA SER A 129 17.67 -4.56 -14.90
C SER A 129 18.34 -4.30 -13.54
N VAL A 130 18.96 -3.14 -13.36
CA VAL A 130 19.58 -2.72 -12.08
C VAL A 130 18.50 -2.58 -11.00
N LEU A 131 17.39 -1.93 -11.35
CA LEU A 131 16.25 -1.73 -10.45
C LEU A 131 15.59 -3.07 -10.08
N ALA A 132 15.38 -3.95 -11.04
CA ALA A 132 14.84 -5.28 -10.82
C ALA A 132 15.75 -6.12 -9.89
N ASN A 133 17.07 -6.06 -10.10
CA ASN A 133 18.01 -6.74 -9.24
C ASN A 133 18.01 -6.21 -7.80
N GLN A 134 17.89 -4.90 -7.62
CA GLN A 134 17.75 -4.29 -6.29
C GLN A 134 16.48 -4.78 -5.59
N TYR A 135 15.35 -4.75 -6.29
CA TYR A 135 14.08 -5.22 -5.77
C TYR A 135 14.15 -6.71 -5.38
N ASN A 136 14.67 -7.56 -6.25
CA ASN A 136 14.79 -9.00 -5.99
C ASN A 136 15.67 -9.31 -4.78
N ARG A 137 16.78 -8.58 -4.60
CA ARG A 137 17.63 -8.70 -3.39
C ARG A 137 16.87 -8.32 -2.13
N PHE A 138 16.14 -7.21 -2.19
CA PHE A 138 15.34 -6.73 -1.08
C PHE A 138 14.24 -7.73 -0.69
N VAL A 139 13.48 -8.25 -1.66
CA VAL A 139 12.45 -9.28 -1.41
C VAL A 139 13.07 -10.55 -0.82
N LYS A 140 14.22 -10.98 -1.35
CA LYS A 140 14.93 -12.14 -0.81
C LYS A 140 15.34 -11.94 0.67
N GLN A 141 15.77 -10.74 1.03
CA GLN A 141 16.10 -10.39 2.42
C GLN A 141 14.86 -10.41 3.32
N LEU A 142 13.74 -9.85 2.85
CA LEU A 142 12.47 -9.89 3.60
C LEU A 142 12.01 -11.32 3.87
N LEU A 143 12.02 -12.18 2.84
CA LEU A 143 11.61 -13.57 2.98
C LEU A 143 12.53 -14.39 3.89
N SER A 144 13.82 -14.07 3.93
CA SER A 144 14.79 -14.75 4.80
C SER A 144 14.75 -14.25 6.26
N ALA A 145 14.29 -13.03 6.50
CA ALA A 145 14.18 -12.45 7.85
C ALA A 145 12.94 -12.95 8.62
N GLY A 146 12.04 -13.71 7.99
CA GLY A 146 10.72 -14.03 8.53
C GLY A 146 9.79 -12.81 8.48
N ASP A 147 8.48 -13.02 8.56
CA ASP A 147 7.53 -11.91 8.69
C ASP A 147 7.45 -11.49 10.18
N PRO A 148 7.99 -10.32 10.58
CA PRO A 148 7.92 -9.87 11.98
C PRO A 148 6.48 -9.64 12.46
N ALA A 149 5.52 -9.57 11.53
CA ALA A 149 4.09 -9.51 11.87
C ALA A 149 3.51 -10.90 12.20
N ALA A 150 4.03 -11.97 11.61
CA ALA A 150 3.63 -13.34 11.90
C ALA A 150 4.10 -13.79 13.29
N GLU A 151 5.31 -13.42 13.70
CA GLU A 151 5.83 -13.70 15.05
C GLU A 151 5.02 -13.00 16.16
N LYS A 152 4.58 -11.76 15.94
CA LYS A 152 3.76 -11.02 16.91
C LYS A 152 2.33 -11.57 17.05
N GLN A 153 1.79 -12.23 16.03
CA GLN A 153 0.48 -12.87 16.10
C GLN A 153 0.52 -14.21 16.85
N GLN A 154 1.65 -14.92 16.83
CA GLN A 154 1.82 -16.15 17.62
C GLN A 154 2.11 -15.89 19.10
N ALA A 155 2.59 -14.70 19.43
CA ALA A 155 2.89 -14.29 20.81
C ALA A 155 1.70 -13.66 21.56
N ALA A 156 0.52 -13.55 20.96
CA ALA A 156 -0.67 -13.07 21.66
C ALA A 156 -1.13 -14.11 22.71
N PRO A 157 -1.28 -13.76 23.99
CA PRO A 157 -1.67 -14.70 25.04
C PRO A 157 -3.08 -15.24 24.73
N LYS A 158 -3.20 -16.57 24.72
CA LYS A 158 -4.52 -17.25 24.63
C LYS A 158 -5.36 -16.77 25.82
N ALA A 159 -6.46 -16.09 25.52
CA ALA A 159 -7.42 -15.65 26.53
C ALA A 159 -7.92 -16.86 27.30
N THR A 160 -7.55 -16.94 28.57
CA THR A 160 -8.03 -17.96 29.49
C THR A 160 -9.51 -17.69 29.74
N ARG A 161 -10.36 -18.57 29.26
CA ARG A 161 -11.81 -18.55 29.48
C ARG A 161 -12.05 -18.81 30.96
N GLN A 162 -12.33 -17.76 31.74
CA GLN A 162 -12.81 -17.91 33.08
C GLN A 162 -14.19 -18.56 33.05
N LYS A 163 -14.29 -19.75 33.63
CA LYS A 163 -15.54 -20.43 33.89
C LYS A 163 -16.27 -19.65 34.98
N THR A 164 -17.38 -19.04 34.64
CA THR A 164 -18.30 -18.45 35.63
C THR A 164 -19.09 -19.61 36.26
N GLU A 165 -18.80 -19.93 37.50
CA GLU A 165 -19.65 -20.79 38.31
C GLU A 165 -20.91 -19.99 38.70
N GLN A 166 -22.06 -20.56 38.38
CA GLN A 166 -23.36 -20.04 38.85
C GLN A 166 -23.56 -20.45 40.32
N PRO A 167 -24.01 -19.56 41.22
CA PRO A 167 -24.42 -19.97 42.56
C PRO A 167 -25.76 -20.69 42.50
N THR A 168 -25.79 -21.91 42.99
CA THR A 168 -26.99 -22.68 43.30
C THR A 168 -27.68 -22.05 44.51
N GLN A 169 -28.92 -21.60 44.31
CA GLN A 169 -29.83 -21.27 45.41
C GLN A 169 -30.42 -22.57 45.94
N GLY A 170 -30.18 -22.79 47.25
CA GLY A 170 -30.96 -23.68 48.10
C GLY A 170 -32.02 -22.90 48.85
#